data_3f843e0b7b15b3320aa277df4a292196
#
_entry.id   3f843e0b7b15b3320aa277df4a292196
#
_cell.length_a   1.000
_cell.length_b   1.000
_cell.length_c   1.000
_cell.angle_alpha   90.00
_cell.angle_beta   90.00
_cell.angle_gamma   90.00
#
_symmetry.space_group_name_H-M   'P 1'
#
loop_
_entity.id
_entity.type
_entity.pdbx_description
1 polymer ?
#
loop_
_entity_poly.entity_id
_entity_poly.type
_entity_poly.pdbx_seq_one_letter_code
_entity_poly.pdbx_strand_id
1 'polypeptide(L)'
;MVAGNVDGLPPGVYHYHPDKHRLQQTEAGDLRHMLSRAALAQPWVKAAAAVVVITAVYGRTTRKYGERGVRYVHMEVGHAAQNLFLQAEAIGLAAVVVGAFEDDAVATVLKLPTDVQPLMLIPVARK
;
A
#
# COMPACT_ATOMS: atom_id res chain seq x y z
N MET A 1 0.80 -4.95 -1.33
CA MET A 1 0.24 -4.54 -2.64
C MET A 1 -0.99 -5.37 -2.94
N VAL A 2 -2.03 -4.78 -3.49
CA VAL A 2 -3.22 -5.48 -4.02
C VAL A 2 -3.13 -5.43 -5.53
N ALA A 3 -3.02 -6.59 -6.17
CA ALA A 3 -2.99 -6.72 -7.62
C ALA A 3 -4.36 -7.17 -8.13
N GLY A 4 -4.82 -6.63 -9.25
CA GLY A 4 -6.05 -7.04 -9.89
C GLY A 4 -5.92 -7.25 -11.40
N ASN A 5 -5.18 -6.39 -12.07
CA ASN A 5 -4.95 -6.48 -13.52
C ASN A 5 -3.49 -6.15 -13.84
N VAL A 6 -2.61 -7.09 -13.52
CA VAL A 6 -1.15 -6.97 -13.74
C VAL A 6 -0.70 -8.19 -14.54
N ASP A 7 -0.08 -7.95 -15.69
CA ASP A 7 0.41 -9.01 -16.56
C ASP A 7 1.41 -9.92 -15.83
N GLY A 8 1.20 -11.22 -15.87
CA GLY A 8 2.07 -12.22 -15.24
C GLY A 8 1.92 -12.34 -13.71
N LEU A 9 1.00 -11.59 -13.09
CA LEU A 9 0.75 -11.65 -11.65
C LEU A 9 -0.73 -11.94 -11.38
N PRO A 10 -1.09 -13.10 -10.79
CA PRO A 10 -2.47 -13.41 -10.42
C PRO A 10 -3.09 -12.34 -9.51
N PRO A 11 -4.41 -12.09 -9.61
CA PRO A 11 -5.09 -11.20 -8.67
C PRO A 11 -4.91 -11.65 -7.22
N GLY A 12 -4.59 -10.73 -6.33
CA GLY A 12 -4.35 -11.05 -4.92
C GLY A 12 -3.71 -9.94 -4.10
N VAL A 13 -3.49 -10.26 -2.83
CA VAL A 13 -2.68 -9.45 -1.93
C VAL A 13 -1.26 -10.02 -1.87
N TYR A 14 -0.30 -9.14 -1.97
CA TYR A 14 1.12 -9.50 -2.00
C TYR A 14 1.91 -8.73 -0.95
N HIS A 15 2.73 -9.45 -0.19
CA HIS A 15 3.76 -8.86 0.66
C HIS A 15 5.07 -8.77 -0.13
N TYR A 16 5.70 -7.59 -0.11
CA TYR A 16 7.01 -7.38 -0.71
C TYR A 16 8.12 -7.64 0.32
N HIS A 17 9.06 -8.50 -0.05
CA HIS A 17 10.24 -8.83 0.74
C HIS A 17 11.47 -8.12 0.14
N PRO A 18 11.95 -7.02 0.74
CA PRO A 18 13.03 -6.24 0.16
C PRO A 18 14.38 -6.97 0.15
N ASP A 19 14.63 -7.82 1.14
CA ASP A 19 15.84 -8.64 1.26
C ASP A 19 16.02 -9.64 0.12
N LYS A 20 14.91 -10.10 -0.44
CA LYS A 20 14.87 -11.10 -1.53
C LYS A 20 14.35 -10.53 -2.85
N HIS A 21 13.99 -9.25 -2.85
CA HIS A 21 13.37 -8.57 -3.99
C HIS A 21 12.23 -9.39 -4.62
N ARG A 22 11.32 -9.88 -3.80
CA ARG A 22 10.21 -10.74 -4.25
C ARG A 22 8.87 -10.34 -3.66
N LEU A 23 7.81 -10.71 -4.37
CA LEU A 23 6.43 -10.67 -3.91
C LEU A 23 6.01 -12.05 -3.42
N GLN A 24 5.37 -12.10 -2.27
CA GLN A 24 4.72 -13.30 -1.73
C GLN A 24 3.22 -13.06 -1.71
N GLN A 25 2.45 -13.90 -2.39
CA GLN A 25 0.99 -13.84 -2.30
C GLN A 25 0.55 -14.29 -0.90
N THR A 26 -0.22 -13.45 -0.24
CA THR A 26 -0.81 -13.72 1.09
C THR A 26 -2.28 -14.04 1.00
N GLU A 27 -2.99 -13.48 0.00
CA GLU A 27 -4.39 -13.73 -0.27
C GLU A 27 -4.62 -13.83 -1.78
N ALA A 28 -5.46 -14.77 -2.20
CA ALA A 28 -5.89 -14.91 -3.59
C ALA A 28 -7.17 -14.10 -3.86
N GLY A 29 -7.34 -13.68 -5.11
CA GLY A 29 -8.53 -12.98 -5.59
C GLY A 29 -8.37 -11.46 -5.66
N ASP A 30 -9.21 -10.85 -6.49
CA ASP A 30 -9.19 -9.39 -6.69
C ASP A 30 -9.92 -8.67 -5.56
N LEU A 31 -9.18 -8.10 -4.63
CA LEU A 31 -9.71 -7.36 -3.48
C LEU A 31 -9.80 -5.84 -3.69
N ARG A 32 -9.53 -5.33 -4.90
CA ARG A 32 -9.56 -3.88 -5.17
C ARG A 32 -10.94 -3.26 -4.90
N HIS A 33 -12.02 -3.99 -5.15
CA HIS A 33 -13.37 -3.51 -4.84
C HIS A 33 -13.58 -3.34 -3.33
N MET A 34 -13.17 -4.33 -2.53
CA MET A 34 -13.27 -4.25 -1.07
C MET A 34 -12.38 -3.14 -0.52
N LEU A 35 -11.14 -3.02 -1.05
CA LEU A 35 -10.22 -1.96 -0.68
C LEU A 35 -10.76 -0.57 -1.04
N SER A 36 -11.41 -0.41 -2.20
CA SER A 36 -12.06 0.85 -2.58
C SER A 36 -13.16 1.23 -1.60
N ARG A 37 -13.99 0.28 -1.15
CA ARG A 37 -15.01 0.55 -0.12
C ARG A 37 -14.38 1.01 1.19
N ALA A 38 -13.32 0.36 1.66
CA ALA A 38 -12.57 0.76 2.83
C ALA A 38 -11.92 2.15 2.65
N ALA A 39 -11.61 2.52 1.41
CA ALA A 39 -11.09 3.83 1.02
C ALA A 39 -12.19 4.81 0.57
N LEU A 40 -13.31 4.86 1.30
CA LEU A 40 -14.43 5.80 1.10
C LEU A 40 -15.02 5.74 -0.33
N ALA A 41 -15.05 4.56 -0.91
CA ALA A 41 -15.53 4.27 -2.26
C ALA A 41 -14.82 5.05 -3.39
N GLN A 42 -13.58 5.45 -3.18
CA GLN A 42 -12.80 6.17 -4.19
C GLN A 42 -12.61 5.31 -5.45
N PRO A 43 -13.07 5.76 -6.64
CA PRO A 43 -13.17 4.93 -7.83
C PRO A 43 -11.81 4.53 -8.40
N TRP A 44 -10.80 5.38 -8.28
CA TRP A 44 -9.44 5.09 -8.76
C TRP A 44 -8.77 3.93 -8.04
N VAL A 45 -9.13 3.64 -6.77
CA VAL A 45 -8.65 2.47 -6.05
C VAL A 45 -9.15 1.17 -6.70
N LYS A 46 -10.43 1.14 -7.09
CA LYS A 46 -11.02 -0.01 -7.79
C LYS A 46 -10.51 -0.14 -9.23
N ALA A 47 -10.33 0.99 -9.93
CA ALA A 47 -9.96 1.03 -11.35
C ALA A 47 -8.46 0.77 -11.60
N ALA A 48 -7.60 0.95 -10.60
CA ALA A 48 -6.17 0.76 -10.73
C ALA A 48 -5.79 -0.66 -11.15
N ALA A 49 -4.69 -0.84 -11.88
CA ALA A 49 -4.14 -2.18 -12.16
C ALA A 49 -3.66 -2.86 -10.88
N ALA A 50 -3.03 -2.10 -10.01
CA ALA A 50 -2.63 -2.50 -8.67
C ALA A 50 -2.72 -1.33 -7.70
N VAL A 51 -2.77 -1.63 -6.39
CA VAL A 51 -2.68 -0.64 -5.31
C VAL A 51 -1.50 -0.99 -4.43
N VAL A 52 -0.48 -0.14 -4.42
CA VAL A 52 0.61 -0.26 -3.45
C VAL A 52 0.10 0.28 -2.12
N VAL A 53 0.33 -0.48 -1.05
CA VAL A 53 -0.06 -0.08 0.31
C VAL A 53 1.21 0.08 1.14
N ILE A 54 1.46 1.27 1.65
CA ILE A 54 2.55 1.52 2.59
C ILE A 54 2.00 1.31 3.99
N THR A 55 2.64 0.41 4.72
CA THR A 55 2.28 0.07 6.10
C THR A 55 3.45 0.33 7.03
N ALA A 56 3.16 0.51 8.32
CA ALA A 56 4.19 0.69 9.33
C ALA A 56 3.99 -0.21 10.55
N VAL A 57 5.12 -0.61 11.14
CA VAL A 57 5.22 -1.15 12.50
C VAL A 57 5.89 -0.08 13.35
N TYR A 58 5.10 0.78 13.98
CA TYR A 58 5.61 1.93 14.73
C TYR A 58 6.65 1.56 15.78
N GLY A 59 6.48 0.42 16.45
CA GLY A 59 7.40 -0.06 17.49
C GLY A 59 8.84 -0.23 17.02
N ARG A 60 9.08 -0.42 15.72
CA ARG A 60 10.45 -0.50 15.17
C ARG A 60 11.22 0.82 15.34
N THR A 61 10.52 1.95 15.28
CA THR A 61 11.10 3.29 15.37
C THR A 61 10.92 3.89 16.76
N THR A 62 9.74 3.74 17.37
CA THR A 62 9.43 4.35 18.69
C THR A 62 10.23 3.74 19.82
N ARG A 63 10.68 2.49 19.71
CA ARG A 63 11.62 1.90 20.69
C ARG A 63 12.88 2.73 20.87
N LYS A 64 13.37 3.39 19.81
CA LYS A 64 14.58 4.21 19.86
C LYS A 64 14.28 5.68 20.14
N TYR A 65 13.20 6.22 19.57
CA TYR A 65 12.94 7.66 19.53
C TYR A 65 11.72 8.09 20.37
N GLY A 66 11.10 7.16 21.12
CA GLY A 66 9.88 7.44 21.88
C GLY A 66 8.76 7.94 20.95
N GLU A 67 7.88 8.79 21.45
CA GLU A 67 6.77 9.36 20.68
C GLU A 67 7.23 10.15 19.43
N ARG A 68 8.42 10.72 19.47
CA ARG A 68 9.00 11.40 18.31
C ARG A 68 9.14 10.47 17.09
N GLY A 69 9.31 9.17 17.34
CA GLY A 69 9.38 8.14 16.30
C GLY A 69 8.17 8.08 15.40
N VAL A 70 6.98 8.40 15.90
CA VAL A 70 5.74 8.45 15.10
C VAL A 70 5.88 9.45 13.94
N ARG A 71 6.38 10.65 14.24
CA ARG A 71 6.64 11.68 13.21
C ARG A 71 7.65 11.20 12.17
N TYR A 72 8.69 10.52 12.58
CA TYR A 72 9.70 9.99 11.66
C TYR A 72 9.14 8.92 10.74
N VAL A 73 8.28 8.04 11.25
CA VAL A 73 7.55 7.07 10.42
C VAL A 73 6.73 7.77 9.33
N HIS A 74 5.97 8.81 9.68
CA HIS A 74 5.16 9.54 8.69
C HIS A 74 6.01 10.25 7.64
N MET A 75 7.17 10.81 8.03
CA MET A 75 8.12 11.41 7.07
C MET A 75 8.65 10.36 6.09
N GLU A 76 9.04 9.17 6.60
CA GLU A 76 9.56 8.08 5.76
C GLU A 76 8.49 7.55 4.79
N VAL A 77 7.23 7.48 5.19
CA VAL A 77 6.12 7.12 4.29
C VAL A 77 6.03 8.10 3.12
N GLY A 78 6.15 9.40 3.40
CA GLY A 78 6.18 10.44 2.36
C GLY A 78 7.37 10.28 1.41
N HIS A 79 8.58 9.99 1.92
CA HIS A 79 9.76 9.74 1.11
C HIS A 79 9.59 8.50 0.22
N ALA A 80 9.07 7.39 0.77
CA ALA A 80 8.82 6.17 0.02
C ALA A 80 7.77 6.38 -1.08
N ALA A 81 6.69 7.10 -0.78
CA ALA A 81 5.67 7.45 -1.74
C ALA A 81 6.22 8.30 -2.88
N GLN A 82 7.02 9.33 -2.58
CA GLN A 82 7.61 10.18 -3.60
C GLN A 82 8.54 9.39 -4.53
N ASN A 83 9.36 8.48 -3.98
CA ASN A 83 10.20 7.62 -4.80
C ASN A 83 9.38 6.71 -5.72
N LEU A 84 8.25 6.19 -5.24
CA LEU A 84 7.31 5.41 -6.06
C LEU A 84 6.75 6.27 -7.20
N PHE A 85 6.34 7.52 -6.94
CA PHE A 85 5.84 8.41 -7.99
C PHE A 85 6.89 8.69 -9.06
N LEU A 86 8.12 8.99 -8.67
CA LEU A 86 9.21 9.23 -9.61
C LEU A 86 9.48 8.00 -10.48
N GLN A 87 9.47 6.81 -9.88
CA GLN A 87 9.65 5.57 -10.62
C GLN A 87 8.46 5.26 -11.53
N ALA A 88 7.23 5.45 -11.06
CA ALA A 88 6.03 5.26 -11.86
C ALA A 88 6.05 6.16 -13.11
N GLU A 89 6.37 7.45 -12.93
CA GLU A 89 6.51 8.39 -14.02
C GLU A 89 7.57 7.95 -15.04
N ALA A 90 8.74 7.53 -14.57
CA ALA A 90 9.86 7.10 -15.40
C ALA A 90 9.53 5.88 -16.28
N ILE A 91 8.61 5.02 -15.85
CA ILE A 91 8.19 3.81 -16.59
C ILE A 91 6.81 3.93 -17.25
N GLY A 92 6.27 5.16 -17.34
CA GLY A 92 5.02 5.46 -18.06
C GLY A 92 3.75 5.04 -17.32
N LEU A 93 3.80 4.93 -16.00
CA LEU A 93 2.64 4.66 -15.15
C LEU A 93 2.11 5.95 -14.52
N ALA A 94 0.80 5.97 -14.28
CA ALA A 94 0.14 6.96 -13.45
C ALA A 94 -0.03 6.42 -12.04
N ALA A 95 0.11 7.29 -11.04
CA ALA A 95 -0.13 6.95 -9.65
C ALA A 95 -0.78 8.13 -8.92
N VAL A 96 -1.55 7.85 -7.88
CA VAL A 96 -2.17 8.87 -7.02
C VAL A 96 -2.10 8.46 -5.56
N VAL A 97 -1.93 9.43 -4.66
CA VAL A 97 -1.96 9.19 -3.21
C VAL A 97 -3.41 9.14 -2.71
N VAL A 98 -3.71 8.17 -1.87
CA VAL A 98 -4.95 8.07 -1.11
C VAL A 98 -4.59 7.96 0.38
N GLY A 99 -4.83 9.04 1.11
CA GLY A 99 -4.66 9.10 2.57
C GLY A 99 -5.99 9.05 3.32
N ALA A 100 -7.12 9.20 2.63
CA ALA A 100 -8.44 9.15 3.25
C ALA A 100 -9.05 7.74 3.09
N PHE A 101 -9.02 6.96 4.16
CA PHE A 101 -9.58 5.61 4.25
C PHE A 101 -9.84 5.25 5.72
N GLU A 102 -10.62 4.19 5.94
CA GLU A 102 -10.87 3.62 7.26
C GLU A 102 -9.76 2.59 7.57
N ASP A 103 -8.86 2.92 8.50
CA ASP A 103 -7.66 2.15 8.83
C ASP A 103 -7.99 0.69 9.17
N ASP A 104 -8.95 0.45 10.06
CA ASP A 104 -9.36 -0.88 10.49
C ASP A 104 -9.97 -1.69 9.34
N ALA A 105 -10.73 -1.03 8.47
CA ALA A 105 -11.32 -1.69 7.30
C ALA A 105 -10.24 -2.11 6.29
N VAL A 106 -9.25 -1.24 6.03
CA VAL A 106 -8.10 -1.58 5.18
C VAL A 106 -7.29 -2.70 5.80
N ALA A 107 -6.98 -2.64 7.09
CA ALA A 107 -6.25 -3.68 7.81
C ALA A 107 -6.97 -5.04 7.72
N THR A 108 -8.30 -5.04 7.85
CA THR A 108 -9.15 -6.24 7.73
C THR A 108 -9.10 -6.82 6.31
N VAL A 109 -9.27 -5.98 5.27
CA VAL A 109 -9.21 -6.41 3.86
C VAL A 109 -7.87 -7.04 3.52
N LEU A 110 -6.78 -6.49 4.05
CA LEU A 110 -5.41 -6.95 3.80
C LEU A 110 -4.95 -8.04 4.77
N LYS A 111 -5.76 -8.38 5.78
CA LYS A 111 -5.41 -9.31 6.87
C LYS A 111 -4.07 -8.95 7.53
N LEU A 112 -3.89 -7.65 7.82
CA LEU A 112 -2.66 -7.18 8.45
C LEU A 112 -2.54 -7.70 9.89
N PRO A 113 -1.32 -8.03 10.35
CA PRO A 113 -1.05 -8.25 11.76
C PRO A 113 -1.44 -7.04 12.61
N THR A 114 -1.77 -7.25 13.88
CA THR A 114 -2.29 -6.20 14.78
C THR A 114 -1.32 -5.05 15.06
N ASP A 115 -0.02 -5.29 14.87
CA ASP A 115 1.04 -4.29 15.03
C ASP A 115 1.40 -3.57 13.73
N VAL A 116 0.75 -3.93 12.61
CA VAL A 116 0.97 -3.35 11.28
C VAL A 116 -0.18 -2.42 10.93
N GLN A 117 0.11 -1.14 10.73
CA GLN A 117 -0.89 -0.13 10.39
C GLN A 117 -0.76 0.33 8.94
N PRO A 118 -1.87 0.40 8.17
CA PRO A 118 -1.86 1.01 6.85
C PRO A 118 -1.74 2.53 6.97
N LEU A 119 -0.85 3.15 6.20
CA LEU A 119 -0.62 4.60 6.27
C LEU A 119 -0.92 5.31 4.95
N MET A 120 -0.86 4.58 3.82
CA MET A 120 -1.08 5.18 2.52
C MET A 120 -1.45 4.12 1.50
N LEU A 121 -2.44 4.41 0.66
CA LEU A 121 -2.75 3.62 -0.53
C LEU A 121 -2.29 4.40 -1.76
N ILE A 122 -1.67 3.71 -2.71
CA ILE A 122 -1.19 4.31 -3.96
C ILE A 122 -1.68 3.45 -5.11
N PRO A 123 -2.87 3.76 -5.65
CA PRO A 123 -3.35 3.19 -6.90
C PRO A 123 -2.40 3.49 -8.05
N VAL A 124 -2.08 2.47 -8.86
CA VAL A 124 -1.18 2.55 -10.01
C VAL A 124 -1.84 1.95 -11.24
N ALA A 125 -1.72 2.63 -12.37
CA ALA A 125 -2.26 2.18 -13.65
C ALA A 125 -1.37 2.66 -14.81
N ARG A 126 -1.58 2.14 -16.01
CA ARG A 126 -0.99 2.74 -17.23
C ARG A 126 -1.58 4.13 -17.46
N LYS A 127 -0.78 5.05 -18.01
CA LYS A 127 -1.24 6.35 -18.51
C LYS A 127 -2.16 6.19 -19.69
#